data_0493c2212de5ac312ea22293caf657c1
#
_entry.id   0493c2212de5ac312ea22293caf657c1
#
_cell.length_a   1.000
_cell.length_b   1.000
_cell.length_c   1.000
_cell.angle_alpha   90.00
_cell.angle_beta   90.00
_cell.angle_gamma   90.00
#
_symmetry.space_group_name_H-M   'P 1'
#
loop_
_entity.id
_entity.type
_entity.pdbx_description
1 polymer ?
#
loop_
_entity_poly.entity_id
_entity_poly.type
_entity_poly.pdbx_seq_one_letter_code
_entity_poly.pdbx_strand_id
1 'polypeptide(L)'
;MSGQPRSAEESRVWVERVAMYPRVNLGYLAVVRKSDGRLIGRCGLSELVVEANAAPGTIPRGWFQRAEARTGTEFLDTPDLGYTFDPASWGQGYATEAARCVFDYARANLDWPRIVSVIHPDNVRSLRVAERSGLRRDGQVEIMEQVMEQYEWPIREDTT
;
A
#
# COMPACT_ATOMS: atom_id res chain seq x y z
N MET A 1 -0.26 14.57 -1.58
CA MET A 1 -1.75 14.47 -1.63
C MET A 1 -2.31 15.81 -1.23
N SER A 2 -3.32 16.33 -1.93
CA SER A 2 -3.84 17.71 -1.80
C SER A 2 -4.46 18.06 -0.45
N GLY A 3 -4.65 17.12 0.44
CA GLY A 3 -5.31 17.32 1.75
C GLY A 3 -6.79 17.70 1.69
N GLN A 4 -7.33 17.90 0.48
CA GLN A 4 -8.74 18.22 0.26
C GLN A 4 -9.55 16.96 0.02
N PRO A 5 -10.79 16.88 0.55
CA PRO A 5 -11.70 15.78 0.23
C PRO A 5 -12.00 15.74 -1.27
N ARG A 6 -12.05 14.54 -1.84
CA ARG A 6 -12.54 14.36 -3.22
C ARG A 6 -14.04 14.59 -3.29
N SER A 7 -14.50 15.14 -4.42
CA SER A 7 -15.92 15.14 -4.77
C SER A 7 -16.45 13.70 -4.94
N ALA A 8 -17.76 13.53 -5.00
CA ALA A 8 -18.38 12.23 -5.26
C ALA A 8 -17.95 11.65 -6.63
N GLU A 9 -17.86 12.52 -7.67
CA GLU A 9 -17.43 12.09 -9.00
C GLU A 9 -15.96 11.69 -9.04
N GLU A 10 -15.06 12.47 -8.43
CA GLU A 10 -13.64 12.11 -8.32
C GLU A 10 -13.46 10.82 -7.52
N SER A 11 -14.28 10.60 -6.48
CA SER A 11 -14.27 9.35 -5.70
C SER A 11 -14.74 8.17 -6.53
N ARG A 12 -15.78 8.33 -7.36
CA ARG A 12 -16.27 7.29 -8.27
C ARG A 12 -15.19 6.90 -9.29
N VAL A 13 -14.59 7.88 -9.94
CA VAL A 13 -13.50 7.65 -10.91
C VAL A 13 -12.30 6.97 -10.24
N TRP A 14 -11.98 7.39 -9.01
CA TRP A 14 -10.89 6.77 -8.25
C TRP A 14 -11.18 5.30 -7.92
N VAL A 15 -12.40 4.98 -7.48
CA VAL A 15 -12.80 3.58 -7.19
C VAL A 15 -12.69 2.72 -8.45
N GLU A 16 -13.17 3.20 -9.58
CA GLU A 16 -13.15 2.46 -10.85
C GLU A 16 -11.73 2.21 -11.38
N ARG A 17 -10.83 3.18 -11.22
CA ARG A 17 -9.49 3.14 -11.84
C ARG A 17 -8.37 2.69 -10.91
N VAL A 18 -8.46 3.03 -9.64
CA VAL A 18 -7.34 2.90 -8.70
C VAL A 18 -7.62 1.89 -7.59
N ALA A 19 -8.88 1.75 -7.16
CA ALA A 19 -9.23 0.85 -6.07
C ALA A 19 -9.18 -0.63 -6.46
N MET A 20 -9.25 -0.93 -7.76
CA MET A 20 -9.17 -2.31 -8.28
C MET A 20 -7.74 -2.62 -8.72
N TYR A 21 -7.19 -3.74 -8.25
CA TYR A 21 -5.89 -4.24 -8.68
C TYR A 21 -6.08 -5.58 -9.41
N PRO A 22 -6.22 -5.56 -10.75
CA PRO A 22 -6.64 -6.74 -11.52
C PRO A 22 -5.67 -7.92 -11.44
N ARG A 23 -4.37 -7.65 -11.25
CA ARG A 23 -3.33 -8.71 -11.28
C ARG A 23 -3.37 -9.63 -10.06
N VAL A 24 -3.86 -9.17 -8.92
CA VAL A 24 -3.93 -9.96 -7.68
C VAL A 24 -5.37 -10.30 -7.29
N ASN A 25 -6.33 -9.91 -8.14
CA ASN A 25 -7.76 -10.05 -7.85
C ASN A 25 -8.12 -9.49 -6.46
N LEU A 26 -7.41 -8.44 -6.07
CA LEU A 26 -7.55 -7.76 -4.79
C LEU A 26 -7.32 -6.27 -5.04
N GLY A 27 -8.15 -5.45 -4.48
CA GLY A 27 -8.03 -4.00 -4.53
C GLY A 27 -8.20 -3.43 -3.13
N TYR A 28 -8.69 -2.20 -3.04
CA TYR A 28 -9.08 -1.64 -1.77
C TYR A 28 -10.48 -2.12 -1.36
N LEU A 29 -10.55 -2.76 -0.22
CA LEU A 29 -11.79 -3.27 0.38
C LEU A 29 -12.33 -2.27 1.41
N ALA A 30 -13.66 -2.20 1.52
CA ALA A 30 -14.33 -1.45 2.57
C ALA A 30 -14.08 -2.12 3.93
N VAL A 31 -13.72 -1.32 4.93
CA VAL A 31 -13.60 -1.77 6.32
C VAL A 31 -14.85 -1.33 7.07
N VAL A 32 -15.63 -2.31 7.52
CA VAL A 32 -16.89 -2.09 8.22
C VAL A 32 -16.74 -2.54 9.66
N ARG A 33 -17.08 -1.67 10.61
CA ARG A 33 -17.04 -1.98 12.03
C ARG A 33 -18.18 -2.93 12.41
N LYS A 34 -17.83 -4.09 12.99
CA LYS A 34 -18.81 -5.15 13.26
C LYS A 34 -19.87 -4.76 14.28
N SER A 35 -19.54 -3.88 15.24
CA SER A 35 -20.46 -3.51 16.34
C SER A 35 -21.68 -2.72 15.89
N ASP A 36 -21.59 -1.96 14.80
CA ASP A 36 -22.67 -1.06 14.35
C ASP A 36 -22.85 -1.01 12.83
N GLY A 37 -22.10 -1.81 12.06
CA GLY A 37 -22.19 -1.84 10.60
C GLY A 37 -21.66 -0.60 9.90
N ARG A 38 -20.99 0.32 10.60
CA ARG A 38 -20.48 1.57 10.02
C ARG A 38 -19.26 1.33 9.17
N LEU A 39 -19.25 1.90 7.95
CA LEU A 39 -18.04 2.03 7.14
C LEU A 39 -17.06 2.98 7.84
N ILE A 40 -15.90 2.50 8.21
CA ILE A 40 -14.88 3.24 8.97
C ILE A 40 -13.60 3.48 8.19
N GLY A 41 -13.45 2.87 7.02
CA GLY A 41 -12.24 3.04 6.23
C GLY A 41 -12.16 2.08 5.06
N ARG A 42 -10.98 2.03 4.48
CA ARG A 42 -10.60 1.07 3.44
C ARG A 42 -9.20 0.54 3.70
N CYS A 43 -8.93 -0.69 3.27
CA CYS A 43 -7.61 -1.32 3.32
C CYS A 43 -7.50 -2.32 2.17
N GLY A 44 -6.32 -2.50 1.60
CA GLY A 44 -6.11 -3.46 0.53
C GLY A 44 -4.80 -3.24 -0.21
N LEU A 45 -4.66 -3.89 -1.35
CA LEU A 45 -3.46 -3.84 -2.17
C LEU A 45 -3.69 -3.03 -3.44
N SER A 46 -2.69 -2.25 -3.82
CA SER A 46 -2.62 -1.56 -5.10
C SER A 46 -1.33 -1.90 -5.84
N GLU A 47 -1.25 -1.50 -7.09
CA GLU A 47 -0.02 -1.65 -7.86
C GLU A 47 1.04 -0.67 -7.37
N LEU A 48 2.27 -1.16 -7.24
CA LEU A 48 3.48 -0.36 -7.16
C LEU A 48 4.52 -0.97 -8.10
N VAL A 49 5.11 -0.17 -8.95
CA VAL A 49 6.28 -0.55 -9.75
C VAL A 49 7.45 0.30 -9.33
N VAL A 50 8.59 -0.34 -9.09
CA VAL A 50 9.82 0.31 -8.64
C VAL A 50 10.93 0.01 -9.63
N GLU A 51 11.77 0.99 -9.92
CA GLU A 51 12.94 0.88 -10.78
C GLU A 51 13.86 -0.26 -10.29
N ALA A 52 14.12 -1.25 -11.17
CA ALA A 52 14.88 -2.45 -10.80
C ALA A 52 16.39 -2.18 -10.75
N ASN A 53 16.88 -1.29 -11.63
CA ASN A 53 18.31 -1.04 -11.86
C ASN A 53 18.69 0.40 -11.52
N ALA A 54 18.27 0.90 -10.37
CA ALA A 54 18.72 2.19 -9.86
C ALA A 54 20.26 2.16 -9.65
N ALA A 55 20.92 3.26 -9.99
CA ALA A 55 22.38 3.34 -9.82
C ALA A 55 22.77 3.16 -8.36
N PRO A 56 23.91 2.50 -8.06
CA PRO A 56 24.37 2.31 -6.69
C PRO A 56 24.43 3.62 -5.91
N GLY A 57 23.84 3.65 -4.72
CA GLY A 57 23.78 4.83 -3.86
C GLY A 57 22.70 5.86 -4.21
N THR A 58 21.83 5.56 -5.20
CA THR A 58 20.66 6.38 -5.50
C THR A 58 19.39 5.78 -4.92
N ILE A 59 18.38 6.62 -4.69
CA ILE A 59 17.04 6.17 -4.30
C ILE A 59 16.30 5.76 -5.56
N PRO A 60 15.78 4.51 -5.67
CA PRO A 60 15.01 4.07 -6.82
C PRO A 60 13.72 4.87 -6.95
N ARG A 61 13.24 5.06 -8.18
CA ARG A 61 11.95 5.68 -8.45
C ARG A 61 10.84 4.64 -8.44
N GLY A 62 9.66 5.08 -7.98
CA GLY A 62 8.46 4.25 -7.97
C GLY A 62 7.25 4.97 -8.55
N TRP A 63 6.27 4.18 -9.00
CA TRP A 63 5.00 4.66 -9.56
C TRP A 63 3.86 3.75 -9.10
N PHE A 64 2.71 4.33 -8.78
CA PHE A 64 1.52 3.57 -8.41
C PHE A 64 0.82 2.90 -9.60
N GLN A 65 1.17 3.29 -10.82
CA GLN A 65 0.66 2.66 -12.04
C GLN A 65 1.81 2.48 -13.04
N ARG A 66 1.93 1.29 -13.61
CA ARG A 66 2.94 0.99 -14.63
C ARG A 66 2.89 1.96 -15.82
N ALA A 67 1.70 2.45 -16.17
CA ALA A 67 1.52 3.40 -17.27
C ALA A 67 2.19 4.77 -17.01
N GLU A 68 2.48 5.11 -15.75
CA GLU A 68 3.16 6.35 -15.37
C GLU A 68 4.68 6.24 -15.44
N ALA A 69 5.19 5.01 -15.50
CA ALA A 69 6.62 4.75 -15.53
C ALA A 69 7.23 5.09 -16.89
N ARG A 70 8.49 5.49 -16.89
CA ARG A 70 9.21 5.85 -18.12
C ARG A 70 9.40 4.65 -19.04
N THR A 71 9.20 4.85 -20.34
CA THR A 71 9.46 3.83 -21.35
C THR A 71 10.93 3.39 -21.30
N GLY A 72 11.17 2.08 -21.34
CA GLY A 72 12.51 1.49 -21.33
C GLY A 72 13.13 1.27 -19.95
N THR A 73 12.43 1.58 -18.85
CA THR A 73 12.86 1.24 -17.50
C THR A 73 12.46 -0.21 -17.17
N GLU A 74 13.38 -0.97 -16.59
CA GLU A 74 13.05 -2.26 -15.97
C GLU A 74 12.45 -2.04 -14.60
N PHE A 75 11.38 -2.76 -14.27
CA PHE A 75 10.63 -2.60 -13.04
C PHE A 75 10.53 -3.88 -12.24
N LEU A 76 10.59 -3.72 -10.93
CA LEU A 76 10.04 -4.67 -9.97
C LEU A 76 8.59 -4.28 -9.71
N ASP A 77 7.69 -5.19 -10.03
CA ASP A 77 6.26 -5.07 -9.78
C ASP A 77 5.96 -5.70 -8.44
N THR A 78 5.28 -4.99 -7.56
CA THR A 78 4.99 -5.48 -6.21
C THR A 78 3.66 -4.91 -5.70
N PRO A 79 2.85 -5.70 -4.98
CA PRO A 79 1.65 -5.18 -4.34
C PRO A 79 2.01 -4.23 -3.19
N ASP A 80 1.38 -3.05 -3.17
CA ASP A 80 1.51 -2.03 -2.14
C ASP A 80 0.30 -2.03 -1.21
N LEU A 81 0.55 -2.21 0.08
CA LEU A 81 -0.48 -2.11 1.10
C LEU A 81 -0.84 -0.65 1.37
N GLY A 82 -2.06 -0.27 1.05
CA GLY A 82 -2.61 1.03 1.37
C GLY A 82 -3.85 0.96 2.26
N TYR A 83 -4.06 1.97 3.07
CA TYR A 83 -5.26 2.11 3.89
C TYR A 83 -5.59 3.57 4.19
N THR A 84 -6.85 3.82 4.47
CA THR A 84 -7.35 5.13 4.95
C THR A 84 -8.52 4.88 5.88
N PHE A 85 -8.54 5.54 7.03
CA PHE A 85 -9.59 5.41 8.03
C PHE A 85 -10.17 6.77 8.42
N ASP A 86 -11.46 6.78 8.74
CA ASP A 86 -12.14 7.91 9.38
C ASP A 86 -11.35 8.32 10.64
N PRO A 87 -11.01 9.63 10.81
CA PRO A 87 -10.31 10.11 11.99
C PRO A 87 -10.95 9.69 13.32
N ALA A 88 -12.28 9.62 13.39
CA ALA A 88 -13.01 9.15 14.57
C ALA A 88 -12.72 7.67 14.93
N SER A 89 -12.13 6.91 14.00
CA SER A 89 -11.76 5.49 14.18
C SER A 89 -10.28 5.28 14.46
N TRP A 90 -9.48 6.35 14.52
CA TRP A 90 -8.04 6.23 14.78
C TRP A 90 -7.73 5.81 16.23
N GLY A 91 -6.56 5.23 16.43
CA GLY A 91 -6.07 4.83 17.76
C GLY A 91 -6.71 3.55 18.31
N GLN A 92 -7.67 2.94 17.59
CA GLN A 92 -8.43 1.77 18.04
C GLN A 92 -7.91 0.44 17.47
N GLY A 93 -6.80 0.44 16.73
CA GLY A 93 -6.18 -0.77 16.19
C GLY A 93 -6.73 -1.26 14.85
N TYR A 94 -7.79 -0.66 14.30
CA TYR A 94 -8.44 -1.12 13.07
C TYR A 94 -7.52 -1.21 11.87
N ALA A 95 -6.61 -0.25 11.69
CA ALA A 95 -5.67 -0.28 10.57
C ALA A 95 -4.71 -1.48 10.68
N THR A 96 -4.23 -1.79 11.87
CA THR A 96 -3.35 -2.94 12.13
C THR A 96 -4.10 -4.26 11.92
N GLU A 97 -5.34 -4.36 12.40
CA GLU A 97 -6.18 -5.54 12.20
C GLU A 97 -6.47 -5.77 10.71
N ALA A 98 -6.89 -4.72 9.99
CA ALA A 98 -7.18 -4.81 8.56
C ALA A 98 -5.93 -5.20 7.74
N ALA A 99 -4.76 -4.63 8.05
CA ALA A 99 -3.51 -4.99 7.39
C ALA A 99 -3.18 -6.47 7.59
N ARG A 100 -3.32 -6.99 8.80
CA ARG A 100 -3.11 -8.43 9.08
C ARG A 100 -4.07 -9.33 8.32
N CYS A 101 -5.34 -8.96 8.20
CA CYS A 101 -6.30 -9.70 7.36
C CYS A 101 -5.86 -9.73 5.89
N VAL A 102 -5.31 -8.63 5.36
CA VAL A 102 -4.75 -8.60 4.00
C VAL A 102 -3.54 -9.52 3.88
N PHE A 103 -2.66 -9.56 4.88
CA PHE A 103 -1.49 -10.45 4.89
C PHE A 103 -1.88 -11.92 4.96
N ASP A 104 -2.85 -12.27 5.81
CA ASP A 104 -3.35 -13.65 5.90
C ASP A 104 -3.96 -14.11 4.57
N TYR A 105 -4.74 -13.24 3.94
CA TYR A 105 -5.28 -13.50 2.59
C TYR A 105 -4.16 -13.66 1.55
N ALA A 106 -3.17 -12.78 1.56
CA ALA A 106 -2.07 -12.81 0.62
C ALA A 106 -1.25 -14.10 0.74
N ARG A 107 -0.95 -14.52 1.97
CA ARG A 107 -0.24 -15.78 2.23
C ARG A 107 -0.97 -17.01 1.69
N ALA A 108 -2.29 -17.00 1.78
CA ALA A 108 -3.11 -18.12 1.35
C ALA A 108 -3.39 -18.15 -0.18
N ASN A 109 -3.39 -16.99 -0.84
CA ASN A 109 -3.97 -16.86 -2.17
C ASN A 109 -3.08 -16.19 -3.23
N LEU A 110 -1.99 -15.52 -2.84
CA LEU A 110 -1.16 -14.77 -3.77
C LEU A 110 0.19 -15.45 -3.98
N ASP A 111 0.65 -15.42 -5.24
CA ASP A 111 1.96 -15.93 -5.64
C ASP A 111 3.00 -14.80 -5.78
N TRP A 112 3.04 -13.92 -4.80
CA TRP A 112 4.02 -12.84 -4.71
C TRP A 112 5.04 -13.15 -3.62
N PRO A 113 6.32 -12.73 -3.78
CA PRO A 113 7.33 -12.97 -2.75
C PRO A 113 7.10 -12.10 -1.51
N ARG A 114 6.58 -10.88 -1.72
CA ARG A 114 6.39 -9.89 -0.66
C ARG A 114 5.25 -8.91 -0.95
N ILE A 115 4.79 -8.23 0.09
CA ILE A 115 3.98 -7.00 0.02
C ILE A 115 4.87 -5.87 0.51
N VAL A 116 4.77 -4.71 -0.11
CA VAL A 116 5.41 -3.50 0.40
C VAL A 116 4.37 -2.51 0.92
N SER A 117 4.82 -1.48 1.63
CA SER A 117 4.03 -0.30 1.94
C SER A 117 4.93 0.92 1.87
N VAL A 118 4.55 1.92 1.08
CA VAL A 118 5.30 3.17 0.95
C VAL A 118 4.63 4.26 1.76
N ILE A 119 5.39 4.88 2.65
CA ILE A 119 4.86 5.76 3.70
C ILE A 119 5.67 7.05 3.74
N HIS A 120 4.99 8.19 3.69
CA HIS A 120 5.66 9.47 3.88
C HIS A 120 6.33 9.52 5.27
N PRO A 121 7.58 9.98 5.41
CA PRO A 121 8.30 9.96 6.69
C PRO A 121 7.60 10.73 7.81
N ASP A 122 6.86 11.79 7.49
CA ASP A 122 6.08 12.55 8.47
C ASP A 122 4.78 11.84 8.91
N ASN A 123 4.37 10.77 8.23
CA ASN A 123 3.18 10.01 8.60
C ASN A 123 3.49 8.99 9.70
N VAL A 124 3.88 9.49 10.87
CA VAL A 124 4.26 8.69 12.05
C VAL A 124 3.19 7.67 12.45
N ARG A 125 1.91 7.98 12.19
CA ARG A 125 0.81 7.03 12.50
C ARG A 125 0.87 5.81 11.61
N SER A 126 1.07 5.99 10.30
CA SER A 126 1.21 4.88 9.35
C SER A 126 2.50 4.10 9.58
N LEU A 127 3.62 4.75 9.92
CA LEU A 127 4.86 4.06 10.29
C LEU A 127 4.63 3.10 11.47
N ARG A 128 3.94 3.54 12.52
CA ARG A 128 3.60 2.69 13.67
C ARG A 128 2.64 1.54 13.31
N VAL A 129 1.71 1.76 12.37
CA VAL A 129 0.83 0.68 11.89
C VAL A 129 1.64 -0.35 11.12
N ALA A 130 2.54 0.07 10.23
CA ALA A 130 3.42 -0.82 9.48
C ALA A 130 4.19 -1.74 10.44
N GLU A 131 4.92 -1.18 11.40
CA GLU A 131 5.69 -1.92 12.40
C GLU A 131 4.81 -2.89 13.21
N ARG A 132 3.67 -2.43 13.73
CA ARG A 132 2.74 -3.26 14.52
C ARG A 132 2.07 -4.37 13.71
N SER A 133 1.95 -4.19 12.41
CA SER A 133 1.42 -5.20 11.49
C SER A 133 2.47 -6.24 11.10
N GLY A 134 3.74 -6.00 11.43
CA GLY A 134 4.83 -6.92 11.13
C GLY A 134 5.63 -6.58 9.87
N LEU A 135 5.39 -5.43 9.25
CA LEU A 135 6.27 -4.96 8.19
C LEU A 135 7.61 -4.51 8.78
N ARG A 136 8.67 -4.70 8.00
CA ARG A 136 10.04 -4.27 8.34
C ARG A 136 10.49 -3.20 7.37
N ARG A 137 11.24 -2.22 7.85
CA ARG A 137 11.83 -1.19 6.99
C ARG A 137 12.81 -1.83 6.02
N ASP A 138 12.62 -1.58 4.73
CA ASP A 138 13.41 -2.15 3.63
C ASP A 138 14.26 -1.10 2.89
N GLY A 139 13.94 0.18 3.03
CA GLY A 139 14.69 1.25 2.38
C GLY A 139 13.85 2.47 2.10
N GLN A 140 14.15 3.11 0.98
CA GLN A 140 13.46 4.31 0.50
C GLN A 140 13.16 4.20 -0.99
N VAL A 141 12.11 4.87 -1.42
CA VAL A 141 11.72 4.99 -2.82
C VAL A 141 11.24 6.41 -3.10
N GLU A 142 11.58 6.97 -4.26
CA GLU A 142 11.10 8.28 -4.70
C GLU A 142 9.80 8.12 -5.47
N ILE A 143 8.71 8.67 -4.97
CA ILE A 143 7.40 8.67 -5.63
C ILE A 143 6.88 10.10 -5.72
N MET A 144 6.52 10.57 -6.92
CA MET A 144 6.02 11.92 -7.16
C MET A 144 6.97 13.00 -6.59
N GLU A 145 8.26 12.83 -6.83
CA GLU A 145 9.34 13.72 -6.34
C GLU A 145 9.44 13.82 -4.81
N GLN A 146 8.89 12.85 -4.09
CA GLN A 146 8.99 12.75 -2.63
C GLN A 146 9.67 11.45 -2.23
N VAL A 147 10.61 11.53 -1.30
CA VAL A 147 11.25 10.35 -0.71
C VAL A 147 10.31 9.74 0.32
N MET A 148 9.93 8.49 0.09
CA MET A 148 9.06 7.71 0.94
C MET A 148 9.86 6.62 1.63
N GLU A 149 9.49 6.29 2.86
CA GLU A 149 9.98 5.09 3.53
C GLU A 149 9.28 3.87 2.96
N GLN A 150 10.06 2.85 2.58
CA GLN A 150 9.56 1.57 2.12
C GLN A 150 9.67 0.55 3.25
N TYR A 151 8.55 -0.13 3.49
CA TYR A 151 8.44 -1.26 4.39
C TYR A 151 8.05 -2.50 3.59
N GLU A 152 8.51 -3.68 4.02
CA GLU A 152 8.14 -4.96 3.40
C GLU A 152 7.58 -5.95 4.41
N TRP A 153 6.72 -6.83 3.90
CA TRP A 153 6.23 -8.02 4.58
C TRP A 153 6.42 -9.23 3.66
N PRO A 154 7.26 -10.20 4.02
CA PRO A 154 7.48 -11.38 3.19
C PRO A 154 6.24 -12.27 3.22
N ILE A 155 5.71 -12.62 2.04
CA ILE A 155 4.60 -13.59 1.92
C ILE A 155 5.13 -15.00 2.16
N ARG A 156 6.34 -15.28 1.67
CA ARG A 156 7.06 -16.54 1.88
C ARG A 156 8.32 -16.24 2.69
N GLU A 157 8.53 -17.00 3.76
CA GLU A 157 9.81 -16.98 4.44
C GLU A 157 10.84 -17.66 3.51
N ASP A 158 11.97 -17.01 3.27
CA ASP A 158 13.09 -17.65 2.58
C ASP A 158 13.49 -18.89 3.38
N THR A 159 13.14 -20.06 2.86
CA THR A 159 13.59 -21.33 3.41
C THR A 159 15.06 -21.46 3.03
N THR A 160 15.93 -20.98 3.92
CA THR A 160 17.40 -21.19 3.85
C THR A 160 17.73 -22.63 4.17
#